data_6cdfee9c6c625afa8d207e05be05d02f
#
_entry.id   6cdfee9c6c625afa8d207e05be05d02f
#
_cell.length_a   1.000
_cell.length_b   1.000
_cell.length_c   1.000
_cell.angle_alpha   90.00
_cell.angle_beta   90.00
_cell.angle_gamma   90.00
#
_symmetry.space_group_name_H-M   'P 1'
#
loop_
_entity.id
_entity.type
_entity.pdbx_description
1 polymer ?
#
loop_
_entity_poly.entity_id
_entity_poly.type
_entity_poly.pdbx_seq_one_letter_code
_entity_poly.pdbx_strand_id
1 'polypeptide(L)'
;MFATKVFPQVGRHDLKGGHFMAVLHLTKENFESEVLKSDKKVLVDFWATWCGPCQMVSPIIEELGEELTDVKVCKVDVDKEPEISIQYNIMSIPTLIVFVNGEIANKTIGACTKDEILDLLK
;
A
#
# COMPACT_ATOMS: atom_id res chain seq x y z
N MET A 1 11.55 12.35 -15.93
CA MET A 1 12.13 11.93 -15.43
C MET A 1 12.37 12.23 -15.17
N PHE A 2 12.12 12.16 -15.05
CA PHE A 2 12.52 11.93 -14.58
C PHE A 2 12.75 12.23 -14.32
N ALA A 3 11.77 12.08 -14.60
CA ALA A 3 12.25 11.87 -13.91
C ALA A 3 12.37 12.41 -13.62
N THR A 4 11.95 12.56 -13.49
CA THR A 4 12.26 12.53 -12.77
C THR A 4 12.36 13.08 -12.41
N LYS A 5 11.98 13.12 -12.03
CA LYS A 5 12.16 13.19 -11.33
C LYS A 5 12.53 13.48 -10.69
N VAL A 6 12.06 13.61 -10.83
CA VAL A 6 12.61 13.44 -9.98
C VAL A 6 12.77 13.74 -9.49
N PHE A 7 12.88 13.97 -8.79
CA PHE A 7 13.23 13.79 -8.14
C PHE A 7 13.35 13.79 -7.64
N PRO A 8 12.56 13.50 -7.58
CA PRO A 8 12.84 13.24 -6.95
C PRO A 8 12.95 13.52 -6.61
N GLN A 9 12.48 13.40 -6.14
CA GLN A 9 12.70 13.15 -5.55
C GLN A 9 12.83 12.96 -5.09
N VAL A 10 12.23 12.90 -5.30
CA VAL A 10 12.61 12.36 -4.70
C VAL A 10 12.58 12.33 -4.47
N GLY A 11 12.04 12.17 -4.51
CA GLY A 11 12.13 11.61 -3.94
C GLY A 11 12.04 11.54 -4.10
N ARG A 12 11.52 11.38 -3.97
CA ARG A 12 11.66 10.92 -3.86
C ARG A 12 11.78 10.66 -4.34
N HIS A 13 11.56 10.92 -4.64
CA HIS A 13 11.85 10.47 -4.83
C HIS A 13 12.16 10.28 -5.50
N ASP A 14 12.01 10.35 -6.15
CA ASP A 14 12.51 9.89 -6.52
C ASP A 14 12.93 9.76 -7.16
N LEU A 15 12.83 9.72 -7.63
CA LEU A 15 13.40 9.32 -7.79
C LEU A 15 13.76 9.00 -8.54
N LYS A 16 13.69 8.61 -9.11
CA LYS A 16 14.12 8.07 -9.50
C LYS A 16 14.25 7.52 -9.91
N GLY A 17 14.08 7.45 -10.20
CA GLY A 17 14.27 6.72 -10.29
C GLY A 17 13.99 6.21 -10.19
N GLY A 18 13.86 5.95 -9.90
CA GLY A 18 13.67 5.34 -9.48
C GLY A 18 13.10 4.98 -8.98
N HIS A 19 13.06 4.39 -8.40
CA HIS A 19 12.41 3.95 -7.64
C HIS A 19 12.38 4.10 -6.56
N PHE A 20 12.29 4.48 -5.93
CA PHE A 20 12.35 4.33 -4.95
C PHE A 20 11.46 4.64 -4.09
N MET A 21 10.49 4.69 -4.05
CA MET A 21 9.75 4.87 -3.09
C MET A 21 9.10 3.75 -2.75
N ALA A 22 9.40 3.34 -1.70
CA ALA A 22 9.08 2.02 -1.29
C ALA A 22 7.59 1.83 -1.02
N VAL A 23 6.99 2.66 -0.17
CA VAL A 23 5.58 2.52 0.22
C VAL A 23 4.86 3.84 -0.02
N LEU A 24 3.73 3.76 -0.72
CA LEU A 24 2.94 4.93 -1.06
C LEU A 24 1.85 5.13 -0.03
N HIS A 25 1.79 6.33 0.56
CA HIS A 25 0.74 6.68 1.50
C HIS A 25 -0.45 7.23 0.75
N LEU A 26 -1.58 6.54 0.84
CA LEU A 26 -2.78 6.89 0.08
C LEU A 26 -3.64 7.88 0.84
N THR A 27 -4.25 8.77 0.07
CA THR A 27 -5.24 9.73 0.55
C THR A 27 -6.46 9.63 -0.35
N LYS A 28 -7.55 10.28 0.03
CA LYS A 28 -8.73 10.28 -0.83
C LYS A 28 -8.44 10.95 -2.18
N GLU A 29 -7.44 11.85 -2.22
CA GLU A 29 -7.11 12.54 -3.46
C GLU A 29 -6.35 11.65 -4.45
N ASN A 30 -5.55 10.68 -3.95
CA ASN A 30 -4.74 9.87 -4.86
C ASN A 30 -5.20 8.41 -4.96
N PHE A 31 -6.20 8.00 -4.19
CA PHE A 31 -6.59 6.59 -4.14
C PHE A 31 -7.05 6.09 -5.52
N GLU A 32 -7.89 6.86 -6.18
CA GLU A 32 -8.42 6.44 -7.49
C GLU A 32 -7.29 6.27 -8.50
N SER A 33 -6.42 7.26 -8.62
CA SER A 33 -5.36 7.21 -9.63
C SER A 33 -4.32 6.14 -9.31
N GLU A 34 -3.99 5.97 -8.02
CA GLU A 34 -2.92 5.05 -7.66
C GLU A 34 -3.38 3.61 -7.52
N VAL A 35 -4.62 3.37 -7.15
CA VAL A 35 -5.14 2.03 -6.91
C VAL A 35 -6.11 1.58 -7.99
N LEU A 36 -7.16 2.35 -8.20
CA LEU A 36 -8.25 1.91 -9.08
C LEU A 36 -7.87 1.96 -10.55
N LYS A 37 -6.99 2.87 -10.91
CA LYS A 37 -6.53 3.01 -12.30
C LYS A 37 -5.15 2.43 -12.53
N SER A 38 -4.60 1.71 -11.55
CA SER A 38 -3.28 1.13 -11.66
C SER A 38 -3.30 -0.06 -12.62
N ASP A 39 -2.29 -0.12 -13.48
CA ASP A 39 -2.09 -1.30 -14.34
C ASP A 39 -1.20 -2.34 -13.66
N LYS A 40 -0.68 -2.03 -12.48
CA LYS A 40 0.05 -2.96 -11.64
C LYS A 40 -0.87 -3.50 -10.55
N LYS A 41 -0.55 -4.69 -10.05
CA LYS A 41 -1.18 -5.21 -8.85
C LYS A 41 -0.86 -4.26 -7.69
N VAL A 42 -1.82 -4.01 -6.81
CA VAL A 42 -1.67 -3.08 -5.69
C VAL A 42 -1.98 -3.78 -4.38
N LEU A 43 -1.08 -3.65 -3.42
CA LEU A 43 -1.29 -4.14 -2.06
C LEU A 43 -1.55 -2.92 -1.17
N VAL A 44 -2.68 -2.92 -0.45
CA VAL A 44 -3.05 -1.80 0.43
C VAL A 44 -3.16 -2.31 1.86
N ASP A 45 -2.38 -1.69 2.76
CA ASP A 45 -2.39 -1.98 4.20
C ASP A 45 -3.19 -0.89 4.92
N PHE A 46 -4.36 -1.26 5.46
CA PHE A 46 -5.17 -0.36 6.28
C PHE A 46 -4.73 -0.51 7.74
N TRP A 47 -4.27 0.60 8.34
CA TRP A 47 -3.60 0.58 9.63
C TRP A 47 -3.94 1.82 10.45
N ALA A 48 -3.53 1.82 11.73
CA ALA A 48 -3.63 3.00 12.59
C ALA A 48 -2.41 3.05 13.51
N THR A 49 -2.09 4.26 13.99
CA THR A 49 -0.91 4.47 14.83
C THR A 49 -1.03 3.76 16.18
N TRP A 50 -2.26 3.60 16.69
CA TRP A 50 -2.52 2.99 17.99
C TRP A 50 -2.68 1.48 17.94
N CYS A 51 -2.58 0.89 16.80
CA CYS A 51 -2.87 -0.54 16.60
C CYS A 51 -1.61 -1.38 16.77
N GLY A 52 -1.57 -2.21 17.83
CA GLY A 52 -0.43 -3.08 18.10
C GLY A 52 -0.13 -4.07 16.99
N PRO A 53 -1.12 -4.87 16.53
CA PRO A 53 -0.88 -5.81 15.43
C PRO A 53 -0.43 -5.13 14.15
N CYS A 54 -0.86 -3.90 13.90
CA CYS A 54 -0.41 -3.14 12.73
C CYS A 54 1.09 -2.87 12.79
N GLN A 55 1.63 -2.66 14.02
CA GLN A 55 3.05 -2.40 14.20
C GLN A 55 3.89 -3.63 13.84
N MET A 56 3.33 -4.82 13.97
CA MET A 56 4.03 -6.05 13.60
C MET A 56 4.10 -6.21 12.09
N VAL A 57 3.08 -5.75 11.39
CA VAL A 57 3.00 -5.86 9.92
C VAL A 57 3.79 -4.76 9.23
N SER A 58 3.90 -3.59 9.87
CA SER A 58 4.49 -2.42 9.23
C SER A 58 5.90 -2.64 8.67
N PRO A 59 6.85 -3.25 9.43
CA PRO A 59 8.19 -3.49 8.86
C PRO A 59 8.16 -4.43 7.66
N ILE A 60 7.22 -5.38 7.65
CA ILE A 60 7.08 -6.30 6.52
C ILE A 60 6.61 -5.53 5.29
N ILE A 61 5.65 -4.63 5.48
CA ILE A 61 5.13 -3.80 4.38
C ILE A 61 6.25 -2.92 3.81
N GLU A 62 7.06 -2.31 4.68
CA GLU A 62 8.18 -1.48 4.22
C GLU A 62 9.19 -2.31 3.44
N GLU A 63 9.48 -3.51 3.93
CA GLU A 63 10.41 -4.41 3.25
C GLU A 63 9.89 -4.81 1.87
N LEU A 64 8.60 -5.18 1.79
CA LEU A 64 8.00 -5.57 0.52
C LEU A 64 7.96 -4.40 -0.46
N GLY A 65 7.74 -3.19 0.05
CA GLY A 65 7.77 -1.99 -0.80
C GLY A 65 9.11 -1.80 -1.49
N GLU A 66 10.20 -2.17 -0.81
CA GLU A 66 11.54 -2.06 -1.38
C GLU A 66 11.87 -3.22 -2.30
N GLU A 67 11.36 -4.41 -2.01
CA GLU A 67 11.71 -5.61 -2.74
C GLU A 67 10.92 -5.81 -4.02
N LEU A 68 9.61 -5.48 -3.98
CA LEU A 68 8.73 -5.79 -5.10
C LEU A 68 8.74 -4.66 -6.13
N THR A 69 8.94 -5.01 -7.37
CA THR A 69 8.96 -4.04 -8.47
C THR A 69 7.71 -4.10 -9.33
N ASP A 70 6.98 -5.22 -9.28
CA ASP A 70 5.79 -5.44 -10.09
C ASP A 70 4.49 -5.27 -9.31
N VAL A 71 4.60 -4.94 -8.02
CA VAL A 71 3.46 -4.70 -7.15
C VAL A 71 3.64 -3.32 -6.50
N LYS A 72 2.60 -2.51 -6.54
CA LYS A 72 2.60 -1.22 -5.86
C LYS A 72 2.17 -1.47 -4.42
N VAL A 73 3.03 -1.11 -3.46
CA VAL A 73 2.76 -1.33 -2.03
C VAL A 73 2.33 -0.02 -1.40
N CYS A 74 1.15 -0.02 -0.78
CA CYS A 74 0.52 1.21 -0.29
C CYS A 74 0.00 1.04 1.12
N LYS A 75 -0.23 2.16 1.81
CA LYS A 75 -0.80 2.19 3.16
C LYS A 75 -1.91 3.23 3.23
N VAL A 76 -2.94 2.94 4.02
CA VAL A 76 -4.01 3.88 4.34
C VAL A 76 -4.12 3.99 5.86
N ASP A 77 -3.93 5.19 6.39
CA ASP A 77 -4.16 5.47 7.82
C ASP A 77 -5.67 5.66 7.98
N VAL A 78 -6.32 4.73 8.68
CA VAL A 78 -7.78 4.74 8.77
C VAL A 78 -8.31 5.95 9.54
N ASP A 79 -7.51 6.52 10.43
CA ASP A 79 -7.92 7.71 11.17
C ASP A 79 -7.86 8.96 10.31
N LYS A 80 -6.90 9.03 9.41
CA LYS A 80 -6.75 10.18 8.52
C LYS A 80 -7.63 10.09 7.28
N GLU A 81 -7.96 8.86 6.87
CA GLU A 81 -8.72 8.62 5.64
C GLU A 81 -9.99 7.81 5.95
N PRO A 82 -10.91 8.37 6.74
CA PRO A 82 -12.10 7.61 7.12
C PRO A 82 -13.01 7.27 5.94
N GLU A 83 -13.02 8.10 4.90
CA GLU A 83 -13.89 7.85 3.74
C GLU A 83 -13.47 6.59 3.00
N ILE A 84 -12.17 6.38 2.81
CA ILE A 84 -11.68 5.17 2.15
C ILE A 84 -12.00 3.95 3.00
N SER A 85 -11.81 4.08 4.32
CA SER A 85 -12.05 2.97 5.24
C SER A 85 -13.50 2.55 5.24
N ILE A 86 -14.41 3.52 5.19
CA ILE A 86 -15.85 3.24 5.13
C ILE A 86 -16.19 2.59 3.78
N GLN A 87 -15.64 3.11 2.70
CA GLN A 87 -15.90 2.60 1.36
C GLN A 87 -15.57 1.11 1.26
N TYR A 88 -14.48 0.68 1.89
CA TYR A 88 -14.05 -0.71 1.84
C TYR A 88 -14.45 -1.51 3.07
N ASN A 89 -15.34 -0.93 3.90
CA ASN A 89 -15.93 -1.62 5.04
C ASN A 89 -14.87 -2.19 5.97
N ILE A 90 -13.87 -1.37 6.30
CA ILE A 90 -12.76 -1.79 7.17
C ILE A 90 -13.27 -1.80 8.61
N MET A 91 -13.46 -2.99 9.17
CA MET A 91 -13.99 -3.18 10.51
C MET A 91 -12.92 -3.51 11.53
N SER A 92 -11.82 -4.07 11.07
CA SER A 92 -10.70 -4.47 11.93
C SER A 92 -9.40 -4.12 11.22
N ILE A 93 -8.35 -3.84 11.98
CA ILE A 93 -7.04 -3.53 11.43
C ILE A 93 -5.97 -4.37 12.13
N PRO A 94 -4.91 -4.74 11.42
CA PRO A 94 -4.66 -4.40 10.02
C PRO A 94 -5.56 -5.21 9.09
N THR A 95 -5.94 -4.60 7.97
CA THR A 95 -6.58 -5.30 6.86
C THR A 95 -5.73 -5.05 5.62
N LEU A 96 -5.38 -6.12 4.94
CA LEU A 96 -4.62 -6.03 3.69
C LEU A 96 -5.53 -6.42 2.54
N ILE A 97 -5.57 -5.56 1.52
CA ILE A 97 -6.39 -5.83 0.32
C ILE A 97 -5.48 -5.77 -0.89
N VAL A 98 -5.62 -6.76 -1.77
CA VAL A 98 -4.91 -6.79 -3.04
C VAL A 98 -5.90 -6.39 -4.14
N PHE A 99 -5.52 -5.39 -4.92
CA PHE A 99 -6.32 -4.93 -6.06
C PHE A 99 -5.65 -5.33 -7.36
N VAL A 100 -6.45 -5.78 -8.31
CA VAL A 100 -6.00 -6.08 -9.68
C VAL A 100 -6.97 -5.40 -10.62
N ASN A 101 -6.48 -4.52 -11.46
CA ASN A 101 -7.31 -3.78 -12.43
C ASN A 101 -8.48 -3.06 -11.75
N GLY A 102 -8.22 -2.49 -10.59
CA GLY A 102 -9.21 -1.69 -9.86
C GLY A 102 -10.20 -2.50 -9.03
N GLU A 103 -10.07 -3.82 -9.00
CA GLU A 103 -10.99 -4.68 -8.27
C GLU A 103 -10.26 -5.48 -7.19
N ILE A 104 -10.99 -5.80 -6.12
CA ILE A 104 -10.42 -6.58 -5.03
C ILE A 104 -10.21 -8.02 -5.52
N ALA A 105 -8.94 -8.45 -5.50
CA ALA A 105 -8.57 -9.80 -5.87
C ALA A 105 -8.40 -10.70 -4.67
N ASN A 106 -7.98 -10.13 -3.53
CA ASN A 106 -7.73 -10.92 -2.33
C ASN A 106 -7.72 -10.00 -1.12
N LYS A 107 -7.90 -10.59 0.09
CA LYS A 107 -8.02 -9.79 1.31
C LYS A 107 -7.68 -10.66 2.51
N THR A 108 -7.03 -10.08 3.52
CA THR A 108 -6.82 -10.75 4.80
C THR A 108 -6.97 -9.75 5.93
N ILE A 109 -7.39 -10.21 7.09
CA ILE A 109 -7.63 -9.39 8.27
C ILE A 109 -6.75 -9.93 9.40
N GLY A 110 -6.08 -9.01 10.11
CA GLY A 110 -5.22 -9.37 11.23
C GLY A 110 -3.76 -9.44 10.84
N ALA A 111 -2.90 -9.57 11.85
CA ALA A 111 -1.47 -9.67 11.62
C ALA A 111 -1.15 -10.93 10.82
N CYS A 112 -0.18 -10.83 9.93
CA CYS A 112 0.20 -11.94 9.09
C CYS A 112 1.71 -11.89 8.83
N THR A 113 2.24 -13.03 8.38
CA THR A 113 3.67 -13.16 8.08
C THR A 113 3.94 -12.67 6.67
N LYS A 114 5.22 -12.45 6.38
CA LYS A 114 5.64 -12.07 5.04
C LYS A 114 5.21 -13.11 4.01
N ASP A 115 5.38 -14.41 4.34
CA ASP A 115 4.99 -15.47 3.42
C ASP A 115 3.49 -15.47 3.13
N GLU A 116 2.69 -15.19 4.14
CA GLU A 116 1.24 -15.10 3.97
C GLU A 116 0.86 -13.94 3.05
N ILE A 117 1.56 -12.82 3.19
CA ILE A 117 1.32 -11.67 2.31
C ILE A 117 1.73 -12.00 0.88
N LEU A 118 2.89 -12.64 0.70
CA LEU A 118 3.33 -13.04 -0.64
C LEU A 118 2.35 -14.00 -1.29
N ASP A 119 1.74 -14.89 -0.50
CA ASP A 119 0.71 -15.79 -1.01
C ASP A 119 -0.52 -15.04 -1.49
N LEU A 120 -0.90 -13.96 -0.80
CA LEU A 120 -2.02 -13.14 -1.24
C LEU A 120 -1.78 -12.52 -2.62
N LEU A 121 -0.52 -12.28 -2.94
CA LEU A 121 -0.14 -11.60 -4.18
C LEU A 121 -0.02 -12.55 -5.38
N LYS A 122 -0.16 -13.84 -5.16
CA LYS A 122 -0.07 -14.83 -6.25
C LYS A 122 -1.26 -14.83 -7.18
#